data_91fed84623812e6ddd8605bddbaa6f3e
#
_entry.id   91fed84623812e6ddd8605bddbaa6f3e
#
_cell.length_a   1.000
_cell.length_b   1.000
_cell.length_c   1.000
_cell.angle_alpha   90.00
_cell.angle_beta   90.00
_cell.angle_gamma   90.00
#
_symmetry.space_group_name_H-M   'P 1'
#
loop_
_entity.id
_entity.type
_entity.pdbx_description
1 polymer ?
#
loop_
_entity_poly.entity_id
_entity_poly.type
_entity_poly.pdbx_seq_one_letter_code
_entity_poly.pdbx_strand_id
1 'polypeptide(L)'
;MIINSKRAKRNEILKERGNVHIAFIANTEGRNEKGLSKEIATKYWPEIANIGVCRMGTVIEKEVEGIHFYGLVCYSLERGFIDGAENICKSLDKISVDEPIFLEVSGEFSGHAFFEIRNGIEKSQKKVIIYQVSENKM
;
A
#
# COMPACT_ATOMS: atom_id res chain seq x y z
N MET A 1 12.93 -3.70 1.73
CA MET A 1 13.87 -2.66 2.20
C MET A 1 13.55 -1.32 1.53
N ILE A 2 13.70 -0.26 2.28
CA ILE A 2 13.42 1.08 1.77
C ILE A 2 14.63 1.54 0.97
N ILE A 3 14.44 1.80 -0.33
CA ILE A 3 15.53 2.29 -1.19
C ILE A 3 15.43 3.80 -1.45
N ASN A 4 14.27 4.39 -1.18
CA ASN A 4 14.09 5.83 -1.29
C ASN A 4 12.86 6.27 -0.51
N SER A 5 12.86 7.54 -0.11
CA SER A 5 11.72 8.15 0.57
C SER A 5 11.59 9.57 0.05
N LYS A 6 10.40 9.94 -0.44
CA LYS A 6 10.22 11.24 -1.09
C LYS A 6 8.81 11.77 -0.91
N ARG A 7 8.63 13.06 -1.20
CA ARG A 7 7.31 13.64 -1.36
C ARG A 7 6.95 13.64 -2.83
N ALA A 8 5.71 13.30 -3.12
CA ALA A 8 5.23 13.25 -4.50
C ALA A 8 3.73 13.45 -4.53
N LYS A 9 3.24 13.86 -5.69
CA LYS A 9 1.79 13.86 -5.93
C LYS A 9 1.39 12.47 -6.39
N ARG A 10 0.27 11.98 -5.87
CA ARG A 10 -0.20 10.63 -6.19
C ARG A 10 -0.37 10.43 -7.69
N ASN A 11 -0.93 11.41 -8.39
CA ASN A 11 -1.15 11.27 -9.82
C ASN A 11 0.14 11.24 -10.62
N GLU A 12 1.23 11.83 -10.11
CA GLU A 12 2.53 11.72 -10.77
C GLU A 12 3.05 10.29 -10.74
N ILE A 13 2.88 9.61 -9.61
CA ILE A 13 3.26 8.21 -9.48
C ILE A 13 2.41 7.34 -10.39
N LEU A 14 1.10 7.54 -10.39
CA LEU A 14 0.18 6.75 -11.19
C LEU A 14 0.34 6.96 -12.70
N LYS A 15 0.94 8.07 -13.10
CA LYS A 15 1.15 8.39 -14.52
C LYS A 15 2.54 8.03 -15.02
N GLU A 16 3.38 7.44 -14.20
CA GLU A 16 4.70 7.02 -14.68
C GLU A 16 4.55 6.04 -15.82
N ARG A 17 5.44 6.18 -16.81
CA ARG A 17 5.37 5.33 -17.98
C ARG A 17 5.94 3.94 -17.70
N GLY A 18 5.33 2.95 -18.31
CA GLY A 18 5.75 1.57 -18.17
C GLY A 18 4.98 0.86 -17.07
N ASN A 19 5.54 -0.23 -16.57
CA ASN A 19 4.92 -1.01 -15.52
C ASN A 19 5.17 -0.34 -14.18
N VAL A 20 4.13 0.30 -13.65
CA VAL A 20 4.17 0.91 -12.33
C VAL A 20 3.66 -0.09 -11.31
N HIS A 21 4.42 -0.30 -10.25
CA HIS A 21 4.03 -1.17 -9.15
C HIS A 21 3.77 -0.28 -7.94
N ILE A 22 2.53 -0.27 -7.46
CA ILE A 22 2.13 0.58 -6.35
C ILE A 22 1.38 -0.24 -5.31
N ALA A 23 1.81 -0.13 -4.06
CA ALA A 23 1.18 -0.81 -2.95
C ALA A 23 0.40 0.19 -2.08
N PHE A 24 -0.63 -0.31 -1.43
CA PHE A 24 -1.40 0.44 -0.46
C PHE A 24 -1.66 -0.44 0.76
N ILE A 25 -1.92 0.21 1.89
CA ILE A 25 -2.18 -0.50 3.15
C ILE A 25 -3.65 -0.91 3.18
N ALA A 26 -3.88 -2.20 3.31
CA ALA A 26 -5.22 -2.78 3.31
C ALA A 26 -5.54 -3.43 4.65
N ASN A 27 -6.81 -3.66 4.90
CA ASN A 27 -7.28 -4.23 6.16
C ASN A 27 -7.97 -5.56 5.97
N THR A 28 -8.11 -6.31 7.07
CA THR A 28 -8.71 -7.64 7.05
C THR A 28 -10.20 -7.61 6.75
N GLU A 29 -10.87 -6.48 6.98
CA GLU A 29 -12.29 -6.33 6.69
C GLU A 29 -12.57 -6.12 5.20
N GLY A 30 -11.52 -5.83 4.42
CA GLY A 30 -11.63 -5.64 2.98
C GLY A 30 -12.34 -4.35 2.58
N ARG A 31 -12.30 -3.34 3.45
CA ARG A 31 -12.97 -2.06 3.23
C ARG A 31 -11.93 -0.97 3.01
N ASN A 32 -11.79 -0.55 1.77
CA ASN A 32 -10.73 0.36 1.34
C ASN A 32 -11.36 1.66 0.81
N GLU A 33 -11.73 2.54 1.73
CA GLU A 33 -12.55 3.70 1.43
C GLU A 33 -11.85 5.03 1.69
N LYS A 34 -10.53 5.01 1.94
CA LYS A 34 -9.77 6.23 2.27
C LYS A 34 -8.45 6.29 1.51
N GLY A 35 -7.95 7.51 1.33
CA GLY A 35 -6.63 7.75 0.76
C GLY A 35 -6.46 7.15 -0.63
N LEU A 36 -5.31 6.53 -0.85
CA LEU A 36 -4.98 5.92 -2.14
C LEU A 36 -5.98 4.82 -2.51
N SER A 37 -6.39 3.99 -1.56
CA SER A 37 -7.31 2.90 -1.86
C SER A 37 -8.66 3.41 -2.35
N LYS A 38 -9.12 4.56 -1.85
CA LYS A 38 -10.34 5.18 -2.35
C LYS A 38 -10.19 5.64 -3.80
N GLU A 39 -9.06 6.22 -4.14
CA GLU A 39 -8.80 6.65 -5.51
C GLU A 39 -8.70 5.45 -6.45
N ILE A 40 -8.03 4.39 -6.02
CA ILE A 40 -7.94 3.15 -6.80
C ILE A 40 -9.35 2.58 -7.05
N ALA A 41 -10.18 2.54 -6.02
CA ALA A 41 -11.55 2.05 -6.14
C ALA A 41 -12.37 2.90 -7.11
N THR A 42 -12.20 4.22 -7.05
CA THR A 42 -12.97 5.13 -7.89
C THR A 42 -12.56 5.06 -9.36
N LYS A 43 -11.27 4.97 -9.63
CA LYS A 43 -10.74 5.14 -11.00
C LYS A 43 -10.32 3.86 -11.70
N TYR A 44 -9.91 2.84 -10.95
CA TYR A 44 -9.26 1.67 -11.54
C TYR A 44 -9.87 0.33 -11.13
N TRP A 45 -10.21 0.17 -9.86
CA TRP A 45 -10.57 -1.13 -9.30
C TRP A 45 -11.76 -0.99 -8.34
N PRO A 46 -12.99 -0.87 -8.87
CA PRO A 46 -14.16 -0.61 -8.04
C PRO A 46 -14.38 -1.63 -6.92
N GLU A 47 -14.07 -2.89 -7.15
CA GLU A 47 -14.31 -3.96 -6.18
C GLU A 47 -13.45 -3.82 -4.93
N ILE A 48 -12.34 -3.07 -4.98
CA ILE A 48 -11.46 -2.94 -3.83
C ILE A 48 -12.11 -2.16 -2.68
N ALA A 49 -13.11 -1.34 -2.97
CA ALA A 49 -13.81 -0.58 -1.93
C ALA A 49 -14.42 -1.50 -0.87
N ASN A 50 -14.93 -2.66 -1.31
CA ASN A 50 -15.49 -3.64 -0.40
C ASN A 50 -15.24 -5.03 -0.98
N ILE A 51 -14.01 -5.51 -0.82
CA ILE A 51 -13.59 -6.79 -1.40
C ILE A 51 -13.94 -7.99 -0.52
N GLY A 52 -14.37 -7.74 0.72
CA GLY A 52 -14.68 -8.79 1.66
C GLY A 52 -13.51 -9.13 2.56
N VAL A 53 -13.72 -10.07 3.46
CA VAL A 53 -12.74 -10.45 4.48
C VAL A 53 -11.46 -10.99 3.83
N CYS A 54 -10.34 -10.46 4.26
CA CYS A 54 -9.01 -10.85 3.81
C CYS A 54 -8.19 -11.37 4.98
N ARG A 55 -7.26 -12.27 4.68
CA ARG A 55 -6.39 -12.82 5.71
C ARG A 55 -5.18 -11.90 5.94
N MET A 56 -4.83 -11.71 7.21
CA MET A 56 -3.65 -10.94 7.61
C MET A 56 -2.39 -11.54 6.99
N GLY A 57 -1.50 -10.65 6.51
CA GLY A 57 -0.25 -11.08 5.89
C GLY A 57 -0.35 -11.53 4.44
N THR A 58 -1.51 -11.34 3.82
CA THR A 58 -1.69 -11.65 2.39
C THR A 58 -1.58 -10.39 1.56
N VAL A 59 -1.57 -10.53 0.25
CA VAL A 59 -1.57 -9.41 -0.69
C VAL A 59 -2.73 -9.59 -1.66
N ILE A 60 -3.41 -8.48 -1.94
CA ILE A 60 -4.49 -8.44 -2.93
C ILE A 60 -3.92 -7.73 -4.15
N GLU A 61 -4.01 -8.35 -5.33
CA GLU A 61 -3.34 -7.83 -6.52
C GLU A 61 -4.32 -7.62 -7.67
N LYS A 62 -4.07 -6.57 -8.45
CA LYS A 62 -4.75 -6.38 -9.72
C LYS A 62 -3.91 -5.48 -10.62
N GLU A 63 -3.89 -5.81 -11.91
CA GLU A 63 -3.29 -4.96 -12.93
C GLU A 63 -4.39 -4.27 -13.72
N VAL A 64 -4.28 -2.95 -13.88
CA VAL A 64 -5.20 -2.15 -14.67
C VAL A 64 -4.37 -1.15 -15.48
N GLU A 65 -4.47 -1.21 -16.79
CA GLU A 65 -3.83 -0.25 -17.68
C GLU A 65 -2.33 -0.05 -17.43
N GLY A 66 -1.63 -1.16 -17.19
CA GLY A 66 -0.18 -1.13 -16.94
C GLY A 66 0.21 -0.76 -15.53
N ILE A 67 -0.75 -0.50 -14.65
CA ILE A 67 -0.49 -0.22 -13.25
C ILE A 67 -0.78 -1.49 -12.44
N HIS A 68 0.20 -1.93 -11.66
CA HIS A 68 0.06 -3.12 -10.81
C HIS A 68 -0.22 -2.65 -9.38
N PHE A 69 -1.40 -2.96 -8.89
CA PHE A 69 -1.84 -2.58 -7.55
C PHE A 69 -1.67 -3.74 -6.57
N TYR A 70 -1.14 -3.45 -5.39
CA TYR A 70 -0.94 -4.44 -4.34
C TYR A 70 -1.51 -3.93 -3.02
N GLY A 71 -2.54 -4.59 -2.52
CA GLY A 71 -3.07 -4.29 -1.19
C GLY A 71 -2.38 -5.16 -0.15
N LEU A 72 -1.61 -4.53 0.74
CA LEU A 72 -0.90 -5.24 1.81
C LEU A 72 -1.84 -5.37 3.00
N VAL A 73 -2.36 -6.58 3.24
CA VAL A 73 -3.32 -6.81 4.32
C VAL A 73 -2.56 -6.96 5.62
N CYS A 74 -2.48 -5.89 6.40
CA CYS A 74 -1.59 -5.84 7.56
C CYS A 74 -2.20 -5.23 8.81
N TYR A 75 -3.48 -4.85 8.78
CA TYR A 75 -4.14 -4.36 9.98
C TYR A 75 -5.64 -4.66 9.94
N SER A 76 -6.29 -4.47 11.08
CA SER A 76 -7.73 -4.60 11.22
C SER A 76 -8.31 -3.23 11.57
N LEU A 77 -9.45 -2.89 10.98
CA LEU A 77 -10.14 -1.66 11.35
C LEU A 77 -10.58 -1.67 12.81
N GLU A 78 -10.89 -2.86 13.32
CA GLU A 78 -11.33 -3.05 14.70
C GLU A 78 -10.16 -3.12 15.67
N ARG A 79 -9.10 -3.84 15.29
CA ARG A 79 -8.00 -4.18 16.22
C ARG A 79 -6.70 -3.41 15.98
N GLY A 80 -6.58 -2.72 14.86
CA GLY A 80 -5.37 -1.99 14.50
C GLY A 80 -4.26 -2.90 13.96
N PHE A 81 -3.03 -2.46 14.15
CA PHE A 81 -1.84 -3.18 13.68
C PHE A 81 -1.38 -4.19 14.74
N ILE A 82 -1.84 -5.42 14.61
CA ILE A 82 -1.36 -6.53 15.45
C ILE A 82 -0.30 -7.26 14.63
N ASP A 83 0.93 -7.32 15.15
CA ASP A 83 2.08 -7.85 14.43
C ASP A 83 2.22 -7.16 13.06
N GLY A 84 2.00 -5.85 13.03
CA GLY A 84 1.93 -5.10 11.79
C GLY A 84 3.17 -5.19 10.94
N ALA A 85 4.35 -5.02 11.55
CA ALA A 85 5.62 -5.10 10.84
C ALA A 85 5.81 -6.47 10.18
N GLU A 86 5.51 -7.54 10.93
CA GLU A 86 5.66 -8.90 10.43
C GLU A 86 4.69 -9.17 9.28
N ASN A 87 3.45 -8.71 9.40
CA ASN A 87 2.45 -8.92 8.37
C ASN A 87 2.73 -8.11 7.11
N ILE A 88 3.28 -6.91 7.23
CA ILE A 88 3.71 -6.11 6.08
C ILE A 88 4.84 -6.85 5.35
N CYS A 89 5.81 -7.36 6.08
CA CYS A 89 6.89 -8.13 5.50
C CYS A 89 6.35 -9.35 4.75
N LYS A 90 5.44 -10.11 5.36
CA LYS A 90 4.83 -11.26 4.72
C LYS A 90 4.07 -10.91 3.45
N SER A 91 3.32 -9.82 3.48
CA SER A 91 2.56 -9.36 2.31
C SER A 91 3.51 -8.97 1.17
N LEU A 92 4.52 -8.19 1.47
CA LEU A 92 5.51 -7.76 0.47
C LEU A 92 6.24 -8.95 -0.15
N ASP A 93 6.64 -9.90 0.67
CA ASP A 93 7.39 -11.06 0.19
C ASP A 93 6.57 -11.98 -0.71
N LYS A 94 5.25 -11.85 -0.71
CA LYS A 94 4.37 -12.59 -1.61
C LYS A 94 4.26 -11.96 -2.99
N ILE A 95 4.74 -10.72 -3.16
CA ILE A 95 4.75 -10.07 -4.46
C ILE A 95 5.91 -10.66 -5.26
N SER A 96 5.64 -11.11 -6.49
CA SER A 96 6.63 -11.88 -7.25
C SER A 96 7.54 -11.05 -8.14
N VAL A 97 7.34 -9.73 -8.22
CA VAL A 97 8.17 -8.87 -9.07
C VAL A 97 9.41 -8.37 -8.34
N ASP A 98 10.47 -8.09 -9.10
CA ASP A 98 11.72 -7.56 -8.55
C ASP A 98 11.87 -6.06 -8.71
N GLU A 99 11.01 -5.43 -9.49
CA GLU A 99 11.03 -3.98 -9.68
C GLU A 99 10.66 -3.26 -8.40
N PRO A 100 11.15 -2.03 -8.21
CA PRO A 100 10.77 -1.23 -7.06
C PRO A 100 9.27 -1.00 -6.97
N ILE A 101 8.74 -1.07 -5.76
CA ILE A 101 7.32 -0.90 -5.47
C ILE A 101 7.15 0.44 -4.75
N PHE A 102 6.27 1.28 -5.27
CA PHE A 102 5.90 2.52 -4.60
C PHE A 102 4.91 2.21 -3.49
N LEU A 103 5.13 2.76 -2.31
CA LEU A 103 4.18 2.65 -1.21
C LEU A 103 3.81 4.04 -0.72
N GLU A 104 2.54 4.37 -0.83
CA GLU A 104 2.03 5.64 -0.32
C GLU A 104 1.78 5.53 1.17
N VAL A 105 2.33 6.48 1.92
CA VAL A 105 2.03 6.62 3.34
C VAL A 105 1.28 7.93 3.51
N SER A 106 0.01 7.84 3.89
CA SER A 106 -0.83 9.02 4.09
C SER A 106 -0.90 9.38 5.57
N GLY A 107 -1.43 10.57 5.85
CA GLY A 107 -1.54 11.06 7.21
C GLY A 107 -2.35 10.20 8.17
N GLU A 108 -3.19 9.32 7.64
CA GLU A 108 -3.96 8.38 8.47
C GLU A 108 -3.08 7.32 9.12
N PHE A 109 -1.87 7.09 8.58
CA PHE A 109 -0.91 6.14 9.12
C PHE A 109 0.28 6.90 9.71
N SER A 110 0.06 7.53 10.86
CA SER A 110 1.09 8.29 11.57
C SER A 110 1.43 7.59 12.90
N GLY A 111 2.49 8.05 13.53
CA GLY A 111 2.89 7.53 14.84
C GLY A 111 3.23 6.05 14.81
N HIS A 112 2.58 5.28 15.68
CA HIS A 112 2.84 3.84 15.82
C HIS A 112 2.58 3.07 14.52
N ALA A 113 1.52 3.42 13.81
CA ALA A 113 1.19 2.78 12.56
C ALA A 113 2.31 2.96 11.53
N PHE A 114 2.83 4.17 11.39
CA PHE A 114 3.93 4.46 10.48
C PHE A 114 5.20 3.69 10.88
N PHE A 115 5.47 3.60 12.17
CA PHE A 115 6.60 2.86 12.69
C PHE A 115 6.52 1.38 12.29
N GLU A 116 5.34 0.77 12.45
CA GLU A 116 5.11 -0.62 12.08
C GLU A 116 5.26 -0.85 10.57
N ILE A 117 4.74 0.08 9.76
CA ILE A 117 4.87 0.01 8.31
C ILE A 117 6.34 0.04 7.91
N ARG A 118 7.09 1.00 8.44
CA ARG A 118 8.50 1.16 8.12
C ARG A 118 9.32 -0.05 8.53
N ASN A 119 9.08 -0.58 9.73
CA ASN A 119 9.78 -1.76 10.21
C ASN A 119 9.49 -2.99 9.34
N GLY A 120 8.24 -3.15 8.92
CA GLY A 120 7.86 -4.26 8.05
C GLY A 120 8.56 -4.21 6.71
N ILE A 121 8.65 -3.02 6.12
CA ILE A 121 9.35 -2.83 4.86
C ILE A 121 10.83 -3.18 5.00
N GLU A 122 11.45 -2.73 6.09
CA GLU A 122 12.88 -2.99 6.32
C GLU A 122 13.19 -4.49 6.48
N LYS A 123 12.24 -5.27 6.98
CA LYS A 123 12.40 -6.72 7.11
C LYS A 123 12.23 -7.45 5.78
N SER A 124 11.59 -6.84 4.81
CA SER A 124 11.32 -7.47 3.51
C SER A 124 12.53 -7.36 2.58
N GLN A 125 12.65 -8.31 1.67
CA GLN A 125 13.65 -8.28 0.61
C GLN A 125 13.22 -7.39 -0.56
N LYS A 126 11.97 -6.99 -0.60
CA LYS A 126 11.45 -6.16 -1.69
C LYS A 126 11.99 -4.73 -1.60
N LYS A 127 12.25 -4.15 -2.77
CA LYS A 127 12.71 -2.77 -2.87
C LYS A 127 11.50 -1.86 -2.87
N VAL A 128 11.42 -0.97 -1.90
CA VAL A 128 10.25 -0.11 -1.71
C VAL A 128 10.65 1.36 -1.73
N ILE A 129 9.92 2.13 -2.50
CA ILE A 129 10.04 3.59 -2.52
C ILE A 129 8.83 4.14 -1.76
N ILE A 130 9.09 4.69 -0.58
CA ILE A 130 8.02 5.30 0.20
C ILE A 130 7.81 6.73 -0.29
N TYR A 131 6.55 7.11 -0.49
CA TYR A 131 6.27 8.51 -0.79
C TYR A 131 5.12 9.01 0.10
N GLN A 132 5.24 10.28 0.47
CA GLN A 132 4.19 11.00 1.17
C GLN A 132 3.51 11.93 0.18
N VAL A 133 2.19 11.95 0.22
CA VAL A 133 1.42 12.79 -0.68
C VAL A 133 1.54 14.24 -0.22
N SER A 134 1.90 15.12 -1.17
CA SER A 134 1.84 16.54 -0.94
C SER A 134 0.38 16.96 -1.05
N GLU A 135 -0.25 17.20 0.08
CA GLU A 135 -1.60 17.71 0.05
C GLU A 135 -1.60 19.20 -0.20
N ASN A 136 -2.30 19.59 -1.25
CA ASN A 136 -2.64 20.99 -1.42
C ASN A 136 -3.89 21.21 -0.59
N LYS A 137 -3.70 21.76 0.59
CA LYS A 137 -4.84 22.22 1.35
C LYS A 137 -5.30 23.53 0.78
N MET A 138 -6.48 23.51 0.35
CA MET A 138 -7.14 24.69 -0.15
C MET A 138 -7.80 25.44 0.96
#